data_539edc1efa1b19581a6f89499357e5ea
#
_entry.id   539edc1efa1b19581a6f89499357e5ea
#
_cell.length_a   1.000
_cell.length_b   1.000
_cell.length_c   1.000
_cell.angle_alpha   90.00
_cell.angle_beta   90.00
_cell.angle_gamma   90.00
#
_symmetry.space_group_name_H-M   'P 1'
#
loop_
_entity.id
_entity.type
_entity.pdbx_description
1 polymer ?
#
loop_
_entity_poly.entity_id
_entity_poly.type
_entity_poly.pdbx_seq_one_letter_code
_entity_poly.pdbx_strand_id
1 'polypeptide(L)'
;MKKVFLLYILFIELIFGGCQNEDNSANTIGEHKNVPDYTPSSEDVVDMHGEIKNKERFEVFLNNVEKGNNDSIRVVRYTEEGDPMLHDLEYDGEVIKSTTDTRRDKFGAGSISNATCTSAEIVETTERTEYVLEGCDNTIDNIILVTWK
;
A
#
# COMPACT_ATOMS: atom_id res chain seq x y z
N MET A 1 50.52 50.12 -18.10
CA MET A 1 49.07 49.94 -17.77
C MET A 1 48.29 49.11 -18.76
N LYS A 2 48.74 48.98 -20.05
CA LYS A 2 48.01 48.16 -21.06
C LYS A 2 48.20 46.64 -20.93
N LYS A 3 49.23 46.17 -20.28
CA LYS A 3 49.54 44.70 -20.12
C LYS A 3 48.78 44.04 -18.97
N VAL A 4 48.34 44.78 -18.00
CA VAL A 4 47.59 44.27 -16.85
C VAL A 4 46.12 44.03 -17.19
N PHE A 5 45.59 44.84 -18.12
CA PHE A 5 44.20 44.75 -18.59
C PHE A 5 43.95 43.52 -19.48
N LEU A 6 44.97 43.08 -20.20
CA LEU A 6 44.85 41.89 -21.07
C LEU A 6 44.87 40.58 -20.26
N LEU A 7 45.53 40.60 -19.10
CA LEU A 7 45.58 39.42 -18.20
C LEU A 7 44.26 39.22 -17.42
N TYR A 8 43.51 40.33 -17.22
CA TYR A 8 42.23 40.26 -16.51
C TYR A 8 41.09 39.71 -17.38
N ILE A 9 41.18 39.90 -18.73
CA ILE A 9 40.17 39.42 -19.67
C ILE A 9 40.32 37.88 -19.85
N LEU A 10 41.56 37.36 -19.74
CA LEU A 10 41.82 35.93 -19.91
C LEU A 10 41.39 35.08 -18.70
N PHE A 11 41.15 35.74 -17.54
CA PHE A 11 40.74 35.03 -16.31
C PHE A 11 39.22 34.92 -16.15
N ILE A 12 38.44 35.67 -16.95
CA ILE A 12 36.98 35.69 -16.86
C ILE A 12 36.33 34.53 -17.65
N GLU A 13 37.05 33.93 -18.62
CA GLU A 13 36.50 32.86 -19.45
C GLU A 13 36.55 31.46 -18.78
N LEU A 14 37.16 31.34 -17.62
CA LEU A 14 37.29 30.04 -16.89
C LEU A 14 36.20 29.78 -15.83
N ILE A 15 35.22 30.69 -15.69
CA ILE A 15 34.19 30.55 -14.63
C ILE A 15 32.85 30.05 -15.19
N PHE A 16 32.71 29.83 -16.49
CA PHE A 16 31.52 29.24 -17.10
C PHE A 16 31.68 27.77 -17.49
N GLY A 17 32.47 27.03 -16.69
CA GLY A 17 32.37 25.57 -16.61
C GLY A 17 31.11 25.22 -15.84
N GLY A 18 29.93 25.34 -16.48
CA GLY A 18 28.68 24.88 -15.91
C GLY A 18 28.81 23.39 -15.59
N CYS A 19 28.75 23.04 -14.32
CA CYS A 19 28.36 21.70 -13.92
C CYS A 19 26.99 21.43 -14.54
N GLN A 20 26.96 20.66 -15.60
CA GLN A 20 25.77 19.88 -15.92
C GLN A 20 25.71 18.82 -14.82
N ASN A 21 25.04 19.15 -13.70
CA ASN A 21 24.38 18.12 -12.94
C ASN A 21 23.35 17.53 -13.90
N GLU A 22 23.69 16.40 -14.50
CA GLU A 22 22.65 15.44 -14.84
C GLU A 22 22.00 15.07 -13.53
N ASP A 23 20.94 15.80 -13.18
CA ASP A 23 19.92 15.32 -12.29
C ASP A 23 19.33 14.08 -12.94
N ASN A 24 20.02 12.94 -12.72
CA ASN A 24 19.38 11.64 -12.67
C ASN A 24 18.48 11.65 -11.44
N SER A 25 17.53 12.58 -11.41
CA SER A 25 16.25 12.37 -10.79
C SER A 25 15.65 11.24 -11.62
N ALA A 26 16.07 10.01 -11.31
CA ALA A 26 15.27 8.85 -11.58
C ALA A 26 13.93 9.14 -10.92
N ASN A 27 13.05 9.73 -11.71
CA ASN A 27 11.64 9.78 -11.45
C ASN A 27 11.23 8.31 -11.39
N THR A 28 11.31 7.74 -10.19
CA THR A 28 10.70 6.45 -9.87
C THR A 28 9.20 6.72 -9.84
N ILE A 29 8.66 7.04 -11.01
CA ILE A 29 7.27 6.76 -11.33
C ILE A 29 7.24 5.26 -11.14
N GLY A 30 6.60 4.81 -10.05
CA GLY A 30 6.46 3.41 -9.73
C GLY A 30 6.08 2.69 -11.02
N GLU A 31 6.87 1.72 -11.43
CA GLU A 31 6.56 0.88 -12.57
C GLU A 31 5.20 0.25 -12.27
N HIS A 32 4.14 0.82 -12.81
CA HIS A 32 2.85 0.15 -12.99
C HIS A 32 3.10 -1.00 -14.00
N LYS A 33 3.96 -1.93 -13.58
CA LYS A 33 4.32 -3.10 -14.35
C LYS A 33 3.08 -3.95 -14.48
N ASN A 34 2.50 -4.00 -15.67
CA ASN A 34 1.67 -5.10 -16.21
C ASN A 34 1.09 -6.06 -15.14
N VAL A 35 0.51 -5.49 -14.08
CA VAL A 35 -0.24 -6.26 -13.11
C VAL A 35 -1.57 -6.58 -13.79
N PRO A 36 -1.93 -7.87 -13.97
CA PRO A 36 -3.19 -8.22 -14.61
C PRO A 36 -4.37 -7.58 -13.89
N ASP A 37 -5.41 -7.22 -14.64
CA ASP A 37 -6.69 -6.81 -14.08
C ASP A 37 -7.20 -7.90 -13.12
N TYR A 38 -7.84 -7.46 -12.05
CA TYR A 38 -8.39 -8.37 -11.05
C TYR A 38 -9.91 -8.35 -11.10
N THR A 39 -10.50 -9.54 -11.14
CA THR A 39 -11.93 -9.73 -10.98
C THR A 39 -12.15 -10.57 -9.72
N PRO A 40 -12.89 -10.04 -8.72
CA PRO A 40 -13.16 -10.78 -7.48
C PRO A 40 -13.83 -12.12 -7.73
N SER A 41 -13.40 -13.13 -6.99
CA SER A 41 -14.02 -14.45 -6.93
C SER A 41 -15.24 -14.44 -5.99
N SER A 42 -16.01 -15.53 -5.98
CA SER A 42 -17.11 -15.71 -5.03
C SER A 42 -16.64 -15.88 -3.57
N GLU A 43 -15.36 -16.20 -3.36
CA GLU A 43 -14.76 -16.39 -2.03
C GLU A 43 -14.17 -15.09 -1.45
N ASP A 44 -14.00 -14.06 -2.28
CA ASP A 44 -13.44 -12.81 -1.83
C ASP A 44 -14.49 -11.98 -1.07
N VAL A 45 -14.04 -11.30 -0.05
CA VAL A 45 -14.80 -10.21 0.60
C VAL A 45 -14.54 -8.94 -0.18
N VAL A 46 -15.59 -8.28 -0.66
CA VAL A 46 -15.43 -7.09 -1.50
C VAL A 46 -16.06 -5.91 -0.81
N ASP A 47 -15.24 -4.87 -0.57
CA ASP A 47 -15.68 -3.58 -0.04
C ASP A 47 -15.68 -2.53 -1.17
N MET A 48 -16.88 -2.08 -1.52
CA MET A 48 -17.13 -0.98 -2.45
C MET A 48 -17.64 0.23 -1.66
N HIS A 49 -16.73 0.95 -1.02
CA HIS A 49 -17.03 2.18 -0.26
C HIS A 49 -18.06 1.97 0.86
N GLY A 50 -17.98 0.83 1.57
CA GLY A 50 -18.86 0.48 2.67
C GLY A 50 -20.01 -0.45 2.27
N GLU A 51 -20.24 -0.70 0.97
CA GLU A 51 -21.06 -1.82 0.52
C GLU A 51 -20.21 -3.09 0.50
N ILE A 52 -20.43 -3.96 1.49
CA ILE A 52 -19.60 -5.17 1.67
C ILE A 52 -20.35 -6.38 1.15
N LYS A 53 -19.75 -7.05 0.15
CA LYS A 53 -20.21 -8.36 -0.34
C LYS A 53 -19.47 -9.47 0.37
N ASN A 54 -20.13 -10.60 0.57
CA ASN A 54 -19.60 -11.79 1.22
C ASN A 54 -19.05 -11.53 2.64
N LYS A 55 -19.74 -10.68 3.40
CA LYS A 55 -19.37 -10.33 4.78
C LYS A 55 -19.33 -11.56 5.69
N GLU A 56 -20.19 -12.54 5.45
CA GLU A 56 -20.28 -13.78 6.21
C GLU A 56 -18.95 -14.57 6.13
N ARG A 57 -18.25 -14.52 4.98
CA ARG A 57 -16.93 -15.16 4.84
C ARG A 57 -15.89 -14.50 5.74
N PHE A 58 -15.96 -13.18 5.88
CA PHE A 58 -15.10 -12.44 6.79
C PHE A 58 -15.37 -12.79 8.26
N GLU A 59 -16.64 -12.90 8.64
CA GLU A 59 -17.04 -13.31 9.99
C GLU A 59 -16.58 -14.73 10.33
N VAL A 60 -16.61 -15.65 9.34
CA VAL A 60 -16.06 -17.00 9.48
C VAL A 60 -14.56 -16.98 9.72
N PHE A 61 -13.83 -16.14 8.98
CA PHE A 61 -12.38 -15.97 9.15
C PHE A 61 -12.05 -15.50 10.59
N LEU A 62 -12.71 -14.45 11.08
CA LEU A 62 -12.50 -13.96 12.43
C LEU A 62 -12.77 -15.03 13.50
N ASN A 63 -13.86 -15.76 13.34
CA ASN A 63 -14.22 -16.86 14.27
C ASN A 63 -13.18 -18.02 14.21
N ASN A 64 -12.57 -18.29 13.07
CA ASN A 64 -11.49 -19.26 12.94
C ASN A 64 -10.21 -18.76 13.63
N VAL A 65 -9.86 -17.48 13.48
CA VAL A 65 -8.75 -16.85 14.21
C VAL A 65 -8.96 -16.97 15.71
N GLU A 66 -10.15 -16.64 16.21
CA GLU A 66 -10.49 -16.74 17.65
C GLU A 66 -10.37 -18.17 18.18
N LYS A 67 -10.70 -19.17 17.37
CA LYS A 67 -10.65 -20.59 17.73
C LYS A 67 -9.29 -21.27 17.52
N GLY A 68 -8.31 -20.55 16.95
CA GLY A 68 -7.01 -21.11 16.60
C GLY A 68 -7.05 -22.06 15.38
N ASN A 69 -8.06 -21.95 14.53
CA ASN A 69 -8.19 -22.75 13.31
C ASN A 69 -7.54 -22.04 12.13
N ASN A 70 -6.71 -22.76 11.37
CA ASN A 70 -6.12 -22.23 10.15
C ASN A 70 -7.20 -21.78 9.16
N ASP A 71 -7.01 -20.59 8.57
CA ASP A 71 -7.91 -20.08 7.54
C ASP A 71 -7.18 -19.03 6.70
N SER A 72 -7.71 -18.73 5.51
CA SER A 72 -7.20 -17.67 4.65
C SER A 72 -8.34 -16.95 3.94
N ILE A 73 -8.18 -15.64 3.75
CA ILE A 73 -9.19 -14.78 3.15
C ILE A 73 -8.55 -13.69 2.31
N ARG A 74 -9.21 -13.26 1.24
CA ARG A 74 -8.88 -12.04 0.51
C ARG A 74 -9.97 -11.01 0.71
N VAL A 75 -9.55 -9.80 1.09
CA VAL A 75 -10.41 -8.61 1.12
C VAL A 75 -9.99 -7.72 -0.06
N VAL A 76 -10.95 -7.39 -0.92
CA VAL A 76 -10.77 -6.50 -2.07
C VAL A 76 -11.43 -5.18 -1.76
N ARG A 77 -10.63 -4.13 -1.61
CA ARG A 77 -11.13 -2.75 -1.46
C ARG A 77 -10.94 -1.99 -2.75
N TYR A 78 -11.87 -1.14 -3.12
CA TYR A 78 -11.75 -0.31 -4.30
C TYR A 78 -11.39 1.13 -3.92
N THR A 79 -10.50 1.76 -4.72
CA THR A 79 -10.24 3.20 -4.63
C THR A 79 -11.45 3.98 -5.16
N GLU A 80 -11.47 5.30 -4.92
CA GLU A 80 -12.53 6.17 -5.46
C GLU A 80 -12.63 6.12 -6.99
N GLU A 81 -11.52 5.83 -7.66
CA GLU A 81 -11.42 5.69 -9.11
C GLU A 81 -11.84 4.29 -9.60
N GLY A 82 -12.07 3.35 -8.68
CA GLY A 82 -12.50 2.00 -8.96
C GLY A 82 -11.35 1.00 -9.22
N ASP A 83 -10.14 1.32 -8.79
CA ASP A 83 -9.00 0.41 -8.88
C ASP A 83 -8.97 -0.55 -7.67
N PRO A 84 -8.79 -1.87 -7.86
CA PRO A 84 -8.81 -2.83 -6.76
C PRO A 84 -7.48 -2.87 -6.00
N MET A 85 -7.56 -2.81 -4.68
CA MET A 85 -6.49 -3.09 -3.73
C MET A 85 -6.77 -4.44 -3.08
N LEU A 86 -5.79 -5.35 -3.09
CA LEU A 86 -5.95 -6.70 -2.56
C LEU A 86 -5.29 -6.79 -1.20
N HIS A 87 -5.98 -7.36 -0.22
CA HIS A 87 -5.46 -7.63 1.11
C HIS A 87 -5.67 -9.10 1.44
N ASP A 88 -4.59 -9.88 1.36
CA ASP A 88 -4.57 -11.30 1.69
C ASP A 88 -4.21 -11.50 3.14
N LEU A 89 -4.99 -12.28 3.86
CA LEU A 89 -4.78 -12.68 5.24
C LEU A 89 -4.70 -14.20 5.31
N GLU A 90 -3.62 -14.73 5.90
CA GLU A 90 -3.43 -16.14 6.17
C GLU A 90 -3.18 -16.35 7.66
N TYR A 91 -4.07 -17.07 8.33
CA TYR A 91 -3.91 -17.46 9.72
C TYR A 91 -3.48 -18.93 9.81
N ASP A 92 -2.35 -19.20 10.44
CA ASP A 92 -1.76 -20.54 10.56
C ASP A 92 -2.03 -21.23 11.90
N GLY A 93 -2.91 -20.64 12.73
CA GLY A 93 -3.23 -21.11 14.08
C GLY A 93 -2.49 -20.37 15.19
N GLU A 94 -1.48 -19.54 14.84
CA GLU A 94 -0.67 -18.76 15.79
C GLU A 94 -0.59 -17.29 15.41
N VAL A 95 -0.33 -16.99 14.12
CA VAL A 95 -0.14 -15.63 13.62
C VAL A 95 -0.93 -15.39 12.34
N ILE A 96 -1.22 -14.13 12.07
CA ILE A 96 -1.86 -13.68 10.83
C ILE A 96 -0.78 -13.08 9.93
N LYS A 97 -0.53 -13.69 8.78
CA LYS A 97 0.30 -13.12 7.71
C LYS A 97 -0.57 -12.23 6.84
N SER A 98 -0.17 -10.98 6.73
CA SER A 98 -0.88 -9.95 5.97
C SER A 98 -0.06 -9.56 4.75
N THR A 99 -0.67 -9.57 3.58
CA THR A 99 -0.08 -9.10 2.33
C THR A 99 -1.04 -8.13 1.65
N THR A 100 -0.65 -6.86 1.54
CA THR A 100 -1.42 -5.83 0.84
C THR A 100 -0.76 -5.52 -0.50
N ASP A 101 -1.52 -5.67 -1.60
CA ASP A 101 -1.08 -5.36 -2.97
C ASP A 101 -1.90 -4.19 -3.53
N THR A 102 -1.28 -3.02 -3.61
CA THR A 102 -1.88 -1.79 -4.16
C THR A 102 -1.39 -1.47 -5.58
N ARG A 103 -0.66 -2.37 -6.25
CA ARG A 103 -0.06 -2.09 -7.58
C ARG A 103 -1.06 -1.85 -8.69
N ARG A 104 -2.34 -2.16 -8.47
CA ARG A 104 -3.45 -1.90 -9.41
C ARG A 104 -4.04 -0.51 -9.26
N ASP A 105 -3.72 0.20 -8.16
CA ASP A 105 -4.06 1.60 -7.98
C ASP A 105 -3.24 2.47 -8.94
N LYS A 106 -3.87 2.96 -9.98
CA LYS A 106 -3.23 3.73 -11.07
C LYS A 106 -2.82 5.13 -10.64
N PHE A 107 -3.36 5.62 -9.54
CA PHE A 107 -3.10 6.97 -9.02
C PHE A 107 -2.22 6.95 -7.79
N GLY A 108 -2.08 5.80 -7.13
CA GLY A 108 -1.19 5.59 -6.00
C GLY A 108 0.24 5.20 -6.41
N ALA A 109 1.12 5.09 -5.42
CA ALA A 109 2.51 4.68 -5.66
C ALA A 109 2.66 3.20 -6.05
N GLY A 110 1.65 2.38 -5.83
CA GLY A 110 1.61 0.96 -6.11
C GLY A 110 2.72 0.16 -5.40
N SER A 111 2.37 -0.71 -4.45
CA SER A 111 3.33 -1.47 -3.67
C SER A 111 2.77 -2.83 -3.25
N ILE A 112 3.67 -3.70 -2.76
CA ILE A 112 3.30 -4.85 -1.95
C ILE A 112 3.89 -4.63 -0.57
N SER A 113 3.03 -4.72 0.47
CA SER A 113 3.40 -4.63 1.87
C SER A 113 3.10 -5.95 2.55
N ASN A 114 4.01 -6.41 3.41
CA ASN A 114 3.85 -7.65 4.17
C ASN A 114 4.07 -7.37 5.65
N ALA A 115 3.29 -8.02 6.50
CA ALA A 115 3.47 -8.04 7.94
C ALA A 115 3.01 -9.36 8.53
N THR A 116 3.54 -9.68 9.72
CA THR A 116 3.07 -10.77 10.56
C THR A 116 2.50 -10.16 11.84
N CYS A 117 1.23 -10.42 12.09
CA CYS A 117 0.48 -9.82 13.20
C CYS A 117 0.01 -10.90 14.19
N THR A 118 -0.17 -10.54 15.46
CA THR A 118 -0.53 -11.50 16.51
C THR A 118 -2.03 -11.70 16.66
N SER A 119 -2.85 -10.70 16.30
CA SER A 119 -4.29 -10.76 16.44
C SER A 119 -5.03 -9.87 15.45
N ALA A 120 -6.34 -10.09 15.37
CA ALA A 120 -7.28 -9.15 14.76
C ALA A 120 -8.24 -8.67 15.86
N GLU A 121 -8.47 -7.36 15.91
CA GLU A 121 -9.33 -6.73 16.92
C GLU A 121 -10.49 -5.98 16.28
N ILE A 122 -11.55 -5.78 17.06
CA ILE A 122 -12.74 -5.01 16.64
C ILE A 122 -12.76 -3.72 17.44
N VAL A 123 -12.68 -2.59 16.75
CA VAL A 123 -12.77 -1.25 17.34
C VAL A 123 -14.11 -0.64 16.99
N GLU A 124 -14.95 -0.46 17.98
CA GLU A 124 -16.28 0.14 17.77
C GLU A 124 -16.31 1.62 18.15
N THR A 125 -16.91 2.43 17.25
CA THR A 125 -17.24 3.83 17.50
C THR A 125 -18.76 4.05 17.37
N THR A 126 -19.23 5.27 17.55
CA THR A 126 -20.64 5.62 17.35
C THR A 126 -21.06 5.55 15.87
N GLU A 127 -20.12 5.67 14.94
CA GLU A 127 -20.37 5.80 13.50
C GLU A 127 -20.01 4.54 12.71
N ARG A 128 -19.01 3.79 13.18
CA ARG A 128 -18.44 2.65 12.45
C ARG A 128 -17.82 1.60 13.36
N THR A 129 -17.64 0.42 12.80
CA THR A 129 -16.83 -0.67 13.36
C THR A 129 -15.64 -0.89 12.45
N GLU A 130 -14.43 -0.85 13.00
CA GLU A 130 -13.18 -1.13 12.32
C GLU A 130 -12.66 -2.50 12.74
N TYR A 131 -12.19 -3.27 11.80
CA TYR A 131 -11.50 -4.53 12.03
C TYR A 131 -10.02 -4.29 11.73
N VAL A 132 -9.17 -4.46 12.74
CA VAL A 132 -7.77 -4.05 12.68
C VAL A 132 -6.84 -5.20 13.04
N LEU A 133 -5.65 -5.22 12.42
CA LEU A 133 -4.57 -6.12 12.81
C LEU A 133 -3.75 -5.48 13.92
N GLU A 134 -3.36 -6.29 14.92
CA GLU A 134 -2.57 -5.85 16.05
C GLU A 134 -1.30 -6.68 16.25
N GLY A 135 -0.29 -6.05 16.88
CA GLY A 135 1.00 -6.67 17.16
C GLY A 135 1.78 -7.05 15.91
N CYS A 136 1.71 -6.21 14.87
CA CYS A 136 2.40 -6.45 13.61
C CYS A 136 3.91 -6.14 13.74
N ASP A 137 4.74 -6.94 13.07
CA ASP A 137 6.20 -6.81 13.01
C ASP A 137 6.67 -5.66 12.09
N ASN A 138 5.77 -5.15 11.24
CA ASN A 138 6.02 -4.06 10.31
C ASN A 138 4.96 -2.97 10.44
N THR A 139 5.33 -1.72 10.06
CA THR A 139 4.36 -0.63 9.92
C THR A 139 3.58 -0.80 8.63
N ILE A 140 2.29 -1.08 8.74
CA ILE A 140 1.35 -1.24 7.63
C ILE A 140 0.09 -0.41 7.89
N ASP A 141 -0.76 -0.24 6.86
CA ASP A 141 -2.18 0.05 7.09
C ASP A 141 -2.79 -1.21 7.71
N ASN A 142 -3.08 -1.17 9.01
CA ASN A 142 -3.56 -2.32 9.76
C ASN A 142 -5.09 -2.49 9.70
N ILE A 143 -5.82 -1.62 9.00
CA ILE A 143 -7.27 -1.73 8.84
C ILE A 143 -7.59 -2.79 7.79
N ILE A 144 -8.28 -3.85 8.20
CA ILE A 144 -8.75 -4.90 7.30
C ILE A 144 -10.04 -4.46 6.62
N LEU A 145 -11.02 -4.02 7.40
CA LEU A 145 -12.36 -3.71 6.94
C LEU A 145 -13.01 -2.64 7.84
N VAL A 146 -13.89 -1.83 7.25
CA VAL A 146 -14.73 -0.85 7.97
C VAL A 146 -16.19 -1.09 7.63
N THR A 147 -17.05 -1.14 8.66
CA THR A 147 -18.49 -1.20 8.47
C THR A 147 -19.15 0.03 9.11
N TRP A 148 -19.96 0.75 8.36
CA TRP A 148 -20.70 1.92 8.83
C TRP A 148 -22.02 1.52 9.50
N LYS A 149 -22.43 2.26 10.53
CA LYS A 149 -23.68 2.06 11.31
C LYS A 149 -24.80 2.89 10.76
#